data_a6ac38fc75483d5881d87adefe5d4d5b
#
_entry.id   a6ac38fc75483d5881d87adefe5d4d5b
#
_cell.length_a   1.000
_cell.length_b   1.000
_cell.length_c   1.000
_cell.angle_alpha   90.00
_cell.angle_beta   90.00
_cell.angle_gamma   90.00
#
_symmetry.space_group_name_H-M   'P 1'
#
loop_
_entity.id
_entity.type
_entity.pdbx_description
1 polymer ?
#
loop_
_entity_poly.entity_id
_entity_poly.type
_entity_poly.pdbx_seq_one_letter_code
_entity_poly.pdbx_strand_id
1 'polypeptide(L)'
;MAKETQANLGFEKQLWDAACVLWGSIPAAEYRQIIVGLIFLRYISAAFEKRRAELVAEGEGFEDDPDAYLEDNIFFVPECARWSYIAKYAHSPEIGKVIDDAMRAIEDENKTLKGVLPKVFASPDLDKKVLGEVVDLFTNNLHMDGSEEDQDLLGRTYEYCIAQFAAKEGKGGGEFYTPGCVVRTLVEVLKPFENCRIYENCTTSLIRIQAA
;
A
#
# COMPACT_ATOMS: atom_id res chain seq x y z
N MET A 1 -24.92 -4.46 -16.62
CA MET A 1 -25.11 -3.57 -15.46
C MET A 1 -24.30 -4.16 -14.32
N ALA A 2 -23.05 -3.68 -14.17
CA ALA A 2 -22.20 -4.09 -13.06
C ALA A 2 -22.75 -3.44 -11.78
N LYS A 3 -23.06 -4.25 -10.78
CA LYS A 3 -23.35 -3.77 -9.43
C LYS A 3 -22.06 -3.11 -8.93
N GLU A 4 -22.02 -1.79 -8.90
CA GLU A 4 -21.05 -1.07 -8.06
C GLU A 4 -21.30 -1.51 -6.63
N THR A 5 -20.34 -2.19 -6.07
CA THR A 5 -20.38 -2.68 -4.70
C THR A 5 -20.20 -1.46 -3.79
N GLN A 6 -21.30 -0.86 -3.35
CA GLN A 6 -21.34 0.18 -2.31
C GLN A 6 -20.80 -0.29 -0.94
N ALA A 7 -20.35 -1.53 -0.83
CA ALA A 7 -19.94 -2.14 0.42
C ALA A 7 -18.56 -1.67 0.96
N ASN A 8 -17.72 -1.04 0.13
CA ASN A 8 -16.34 -0.71 0.50
C ASN A 8 -16.05 0.79 0.72
N LEU A 9 -17.02 1.68 0.49
CA LEU A 9 -16.88 3.12 0.79
C LEU A 9 -16.70 3.43 2.29
N GLY A 10 -17.00 2.48 3.18
CA GLY A 10 -16.81 2.64 4.61
C GLY A 10 -15.36 2.54 5.06
N PHE A 11 -14.56 1.71 4.37
CA PHE A 11 -13.17 1.44 4.72
C PHE A 11 -12.25 2.58 4.26
N GLU A 12 -12.34 3.02 3.01
CA GLU A 12 -11.52 4.13 2.51
C GLU A 12 -11.75 5.40 3.33
N LYS A 13 -13.00 5.64 3.78
CA LYS A 13 -13.33 6.75 4.65
C LYS A 13 -12.71 6.61 6.04
N GLN A 14 -12.79 5.41 6.65
CA GLN A 14 -12.18 5.17 7.98
C GLN A 14 -10.67 5.35 7.92
N LEU A 15 -10.04 4.88 6.85
CA LEU A 15 -8.61 5.03 6.60
C LEU A 15 -8.22 6.50 6.44
N TRP A 16 -9.07 7.26 5.74
CA TRP A 16 -8.91 8.71 5.60
C TRP A 16 -9.13 9.45 6.92
N ASP A 17 -10.13 9.08 7.70
CA ASP A 17 -10.41 9.70 9.00
C ASP A 17 -9.25 9.46 9.98
N ALA A 18 -8.66 8.25 9.98
CA ALA A 18 -7.42 7.97 10.71
C ALA A 18 -6.25 8.79 10.19
N ALA A 19 -6.17 8.85 8.89
CA ALA A 19 -5.20 9.66 8.22
C ALA A 19 -5.34 11.14 8.59
N CYS A 20 -6.54 11.67 8.76
CA CYS A 20 -6.77 13.05 9.20
C CYS A 20 -6.30 13.34 10.63
N VAL A 21 -6.16 12.34 11.49
CA VAL A 21 -5.61 12.51 12.85
C VAL A 21 -4.12 12.85 12.79
N LEU A 22 -3.38 12.32 11.82
CA LEU A 22 -1.98 12.72 11.56
C LEU A 22 -1.85 14.12 10.94
N TRP A 23 -2.96 14.64 10.36
CA TRP A 23 -2.99 15.93 9.68
C TRP A 23 -2.99 17.08 10.69
N GLY A 24 -1.97 17.69 10.92
CA GLY A 24 -1.86 18.89 11.79
C GLY A 24 -0.47 19.03 12.36
N SER A 25 0.29 17.96 12.32
CA SER A 25 1.64 17.93 12.89
C SER A 25 2.74 17.85 11.82
N ILE A 26 2.39 17.49 10.56
CA ILE A 26 3.39 17.17 9.53
C ILE A 26 3.00 17.77 8.17
N PRO A 27 4.01 18.13 7.32
CA PRO A 27 3.76 18.56 5.94
C PRO A 27 3.02 17.51 5.11
N ALA A 28 2.11 17.97 4.24
CA ALA A 28 1.23 17.09 3.44
C ALA A 28 1.98 16.04 2.61
N ALA A 29 3.19 16.34 2.16
CA ALA A 29 4.02 15.42 1.38
C ALA A 29 4.52 14.23 2.21
N GLU A 30 4.95 14.46 3.45
CA GLU A 30 5.43 13.41 4.36
C GLU A 30 4.30 12.52 4.83
N TYR A 31 3.18 13.11 5.18
CA TYR A 31 1.98 12.41 5.58
C TYR A 31 1.48 11.40 4.51
N ARG A 32 1.51 11.77 3.23
CA ARG A 32 1.18 10.88 2.12
C ARG A 32 2.08 9.65 2.12
N GLN A 33 3.38 9.85 2.27
CA GLN A 33 4.36 8.76 2.31
C GLN A 33 4.11 7.81 3.50
N ILE A 34 3.73 8.35 4.65
CA ILE A 34 3.41 7.55 5.85
C ILE A 34 2.22 6.63 5.58
N ILE A 35 1.09 7.17 5.13
CA ILE A 35 -0.13 6.38 4.92
C ILE A 35 0.06 5.35 3.82
N VAL A 36 0.59 5.76 2.67
CA VAL A 36 0.84 4.84 1.54
C VAL A 36 1.85 3.75 1.94
N GLY A 37 2.90 4.12 2.67
CA GLY A 37 3.89 3.17 3.17
C GLY A 37 3.30 2.14 4.12
N LEU A 38 2.43 2.55 5.06
CA LEU A 38 1.77 1.62 5.99
C LEU A 38 0.79 0.68 5.29
N ILE A 39 -0.01 1.18 4.34
CA ILE A 39 -0.92 0.36 3.55
C ILE A 39 -0.13 -0.70 2.76
N PHE A 40 0.92 -0.26 2.09
CA PHE A 40 1.79 -1.16 1.33
C PHE A 40 2.40 -2.24 2.24
N LEU A 41 2.95 -1.84 3.38
CA LEU A 41 3.55 -2.76 4.35
C LEU A 41 2.55 -3.78 4.89
N ARG A 42 1.31 -3.33 5.17
CA ARG A 42 0.23 -4.22 5.61
C ARG A 42 -0.12 -5.24 4.54
N TYR A 43 -0.23 -4.79 3.28
CA TYR A 43 -0.54 -5.64 2.14
C TYR A 43 0.54 -6.71 1.89
N ILE A 44 1.82 -6.28 1.76
CA ILE A 44 2.90 -7.24 1.46
C ILE A 44 3.10 -8.24 2.59
N SER A 45 2.90 -7.82 3.86
CA SER A 45 2.95 -8.74 5.00
C SER A 45 1.83 -9.79 4.92
N ALA A 46 0.61 -9.42 4.54
CA ALA A 46 -0.50 -10.37 4.39
C ALA A 46 -0.26 -11.35 3.24
N ALA A 47 0.18 -10.85 2.07
CA ALA A 47 0.50 -11.70 0.92
C ALA A 47 1.62 -12.71 1.24
N PHE A 48 2.67 -12.23 1.92
CA PHE A 48 3.76 -13.09 2.38
C PHE A 48 3.29 -14.16 3.38
N GLU A 49 2.52 -13.77 4.40
CA GLU A 49 2.04 -14.68 5.43
C GLU A 49 1.13 -15.78 4.83
N LYS A 50 0.30 -15.44 3.85
CA LYS A 50 -0.53 -16.39 3.10
C LYS A 50 0.34 -17.41 2.37
N ARG A 51 1.27 -16.95 1.53
CA ARG A 51 2.15 -17.85 0.77
C ARG A 51 3.02 -18.71 1.69
N ARG A 52 3.52 -18.13 2.78
CA ARG A 52 4.28 -18.86 3.79
C ARG A 52 3.46 -20.00 4.40
N ALA A 53 2.18 -19.78 4.69
CA ALA A 53 1.31 -20.81 5.21
C ALA A 53 1.09 -21.94 4.18
N GLU A 54 1.01 -21.63 2.90
CA GLU A 54 0.93 -22.61 1.81
C GLU A 54 2.21 -23.44 1.73
N LEU A 55 3.39 -22.80 1.70
CA LEU A 55 4.70 -23.49 1.68
C LEU A 55 4.90 -24.40 2.89
N VAL A 56 4.49 -23.95 4.09
CA VAL A 56 4.51 -24.80 5.30
C VAL A 56 3.58 -26.01 5.14
N ALA A 57 2.42 -25.84 4.52
CA ALA A 57 1.47 -26.93 4.27
C ALA A 57 1.99 -27.92 3.21
N GLU A 58 2.74 -27.46 2.22
CA GLU A 58 3.43 -28.29 1.22
C GLU A 58 4.52 -29.16 1.89
N GLY A 59 5.15 -28.66 2.96
CA GLY A 59 6.08 -29.45 3.78
C GLY A 59 7.46 -29.70 3.15
N GLU A 60 7.83 -28.93 2.14
CA GLU A 60 9.11 -29.08 1.42
C GLU A 60 10.27 -28.30 2.06
N GLY A 61 9.98 -27.43 3.06
CA GLY A 61 10.98 -26.68 3.82
C GLY A 61 11.47 -25.39 3.12
N PHE A 62 10.72 -24.88 2.16
CA PHE A 62 11.06 -23.66 1.41
C PHE A 62 10.43 -22.37 1.99
N GLU A 63 9.76 -22.46 3.13
CA GLU A 63 9.06 -21.33 3.76
C GLU A 63 9.95 -20.15 4.18
N ASP A 64 11.25 -20.38 4.29
CA ASP A 64 12.25 -19.34 4.62
C ASP A 64 13.20 -19.04 3.44
N ASP A 65 12.94 -19.58 2.24
CA ASP A 65 13.70 -19.32 1.03
C ASP A 65 13.07 -18.14 0.24
N PRO A 66 13.77 -16.98 0.07
CA PRO A 66 13.24 -15.85 -0.68
C PRO A 66 12.88 -16.17 -2.14
N ASP A 67 13.59 -17.11 -2.76
CA ASP A 67 13.35 -17.46 -4.17
C ASP A 67 11.99 -18.14 -4.38
N ALA A 68 11.47 -18.86 -3.37
CA ALA A 68 10.15 -19.49 -3.43
C ALA A 68 8.98 -18.49 -3.48
N TYR A 69 9.22 -17.22 -3.12
CA TYR A 69 8.23 -16.14 -3.19
C TYR A 69 8.33 -15.37 -4.50
N LEU A 70 9.50 -15.30 -5.10
CA LEU A 70 9.73 -14.55 -6.35
C LEU A 70 8.96 -15.15 -7.53
N GLU A 71 8.79 -16.46 -7.58
CA GLU A 71 8.03 -17.15 -8.64
C GLU A 71 6.57 -16.68 -8.70
N ASP A 72 6.00 -16.37 -7.54
CA ASP A 72 4.62 -15.87 -7.40
C ASP A 72 4.52 -14.34 -7.37
N ASN A 73 5.61 -13.62 -7.65
CA ASN A 73 5.72 -12.16 -7.54
C ASN A 73 5.37 -11.62 -6.14
N ILE A 74 5.65 -12.39 -5.10
CA ILE A 74 5.46 -12.01 -3.70
C ILE A 74 6.80 -11.53 -3.13
N PHE A 75 6.77 -10.41 -2.42
CA PHE A 75 7.96 -9.90 -1.72
C PHE A 75 8.25 -10.71 -0.47
N PHE A 76 9.50 -11.09 -0.28
CA PHE A 76 9.93 -11.72 0.96
C PHE A 76 9.89 -10.71 2.11
N VAL A 77 9.25 -11.09 3.22
CA VAL A 77 9.10 -10.22 4.40
C VAL A 77 9.79 -10.86 5.60
N PRO A 78 10.97 -10.33 6.02
CA PRO A 78 11.68 -10.79 7.22
C PRO A 78 10.80 -10.70 8.47
N GLU A 79 11.09 -11.51 9.47
CA GLU A 79 10.29 -11.57 10.70
C GLU A 79 10.12 -10.20 11.38
N CYS A 80 11.19 -9.40 11.45
CA CYS A 80 11.16 -8.06 12.03
C CYS A 80 10.33 -7.05 11.23
N ALA A 81 9.96 -7.37 9.98
CA ALA A 81 9.17 -6.54 9.10
C ALA A 81 7.72 -7.01 8.92
N ARG A 82 7.35 -8.16 9.49
CA ARG A 82 5.97 -8.65 9.44
C ARG A 82 5.04 -7.73 10.23
N TRP A 83 3.84 -7.58 9.73
CA TRP A 83 2.85 -6.70 10.39
C TRP A 83 2.57 -7.12 11.83
N SER A 84 2.51 -8.42 12.09
CA SER A 84 2.34 -8.97 13.44
C SER A 84 3.46 -8.58 14.41
N TYR A 85 4.68 -8.37 13.92
CA TYR A 85 5.79 -7.85 14.72
C TYR A 85 5.63 -6.35 14.97
N ILE A 86 5.34 -5.55 13.94
CA ILE A 86 5.18 -4.10 14.03
C ILE A 86 4.03 -3.73 14.98
N ALA A 87 2.90 -4.44 14.90
CA ALA A 87 1.73 -4.22 15.75
C ALA A 87 2.04 -4.36 17.25
N LYS A 88 2.99 -5.22 17.64
CA LYS A 88 3.44 -5.33 19.04
C LYS A 88 4.07 -4.05 19.58
N TYR A 89 4.62 -3.23 18.69
CA TYR A 89 5.29 -1.97 19.04
C TYR A 89 4.41 -0.74 18.83
N ALA A 90 3.12 -0.90 18.47
CA ALA A 90 2.21 0.21 18.17
C ALA A 90 2.21 1.29 19.28
N HIS A 91 2.24 0.88 20.55
CA HIS A 91 2.26 1.79 21.70
C HIS A 91 3.67 2.10 22.24
N SER A 92 4.73 1.64 21.54
CA SER A 92 6.11 1.96 21.92
C SER A 92 6.54 3.31 21.35
N PRO A 93 7.34 4.10 22.08
CA PRO A 93 7.96 5.30 21.53
C PRO A 93 8.91 5.01 20.35
N GLU A 94 9.32 3.76 20.19
CA GLU A 94 10.21 3.30 19.12
C GLU A 94 9.47 2.88 17.84
N ILE A 95 8.12 2.94 17.79
CA ILE A 95 7.31 2.48 16.66
C ILE A 95 7.81 3.04 15.32
N GLY A 96 8.15 4.32 15.24
CA GLY A 96 8.67 4.93 14.02
C GLY A 96 9.97 4.30 13.55
N LYS A 97 10.91 4.03 14.48
CA LYS A 97 12.16 3.35 14.17
C LYS A 97 11.92 1.90 13.74
N VAL A 98 11.01 1.20 14.41
CA VAL A 98 10.65 -0.19 14.06
C VAL A 98 10.13 -0.27 12.63
N ILE A 99 9.28 0.68 12.21
CA ILE A 99 8.76 0.71 10.83
C ILE A 99 9.88 1.05 9.83
N ASP A 100 10.73 2.05 10.11
CA ASP A 100 11.85 2.38 9.23
C ASP A 100 12.84 1.23 9.08
N ASP A 101 13.12 0.50 10.15
CA ASP A 101 13.97 -0.69 10.12
C ASP A 101 13.32 -1.85 9.36
N ALA A 102 11.99 -2.02 9.48
CA ALA A 102 11.22 -2.97 8.70
C ALA A 102 11.29 -2.66 7.18
N MET A 103 11.14 -1.39 6.81
CA MET A 103 11.26 -0.96 5.41
C MET A 103 12.65 -1.25 4.84
N ARG A 104 13.72 -1.02 5.62
CA ARG A 104 15.09 -1.35 5.22
C ARG A 104 15.27 -2.84 5.04
N ALA A 105 14.80 -3.66 5.99
CA ALA A 105 14.92 -5.11 5.93
C ALA A 105 14.19 -5.68 4.70
N ILE A 106 13.03 -5.14 4.33
CA ILE A 106 12.33 -5.55 3.11
C ILE A 106 13.13 -5.18 1.85
N GLU A 107 13.71 -3.98 1.80
CA GLU A 107 14.56 -3.55 0.66
C GLU A 107 15.81 -4.40 0.52
N ASP A 108 16.41 -4.83 1.61
CA ASP A 108 17.63 -5.63 1.62
C ASP A 108 17.38 -7.03 1.02
N GLU A 109 16.23 -7.61 1.31
CA GLU A 109 15.81 -8.91 0.75
C GLU A 109 15.24 -8.79 -0.68
N ASN A 110 14.68 -7.64 -1.06
CA ASN A 110 14.01 -7.46 -2.34
C ASN A 110 14.69 -6.38 -3.19
N LYS A 111 15.61 -6.78 -4.06
CA LYS A 111 16.43 -5.88 -4.89
C LYS A 111 15.63 -4.88 -5.72
N THR A 112 14.42 -5.27 -6.16
CA THR A 112 13.51 -4.43 -6.95
C THR A 112 12.92 -3.26 -6.16
N LEU A 113 12.88 -3.36 -4.83
CA LEU A 113 12.37 -2.32 -3.93
C LEU A 113 13.46 -1.39 -3.40
N LYS A 114 14.71 -1.61 -3.74
CA LYS A 114 15.86 -0.88 -3.16
C LYS A 114 15.75 0.63 -3.38
N GLY A 115 15.67 1.38 -2.28
CA GLY A 115 15.57 2.85 -2.29
C GLY A 115 14.18 3.39 -2.63
N VAL A 116 13.16 2.54 -2.71
CA VAL A 116 11.78 2.91 -3.07
C VAL A 116 10.92 3.16 -1.85
N LEU A 117 11.11 2.39 -0.79
CA LEU A 117 10.26 2.44 0.40
C LEU A 117 10.53 3.69 1.25
N PRO A 118 9.49 4.35 1.78
CA PRO A 118 9.66 5.53 2.61
C PRO A 118 10.28 5.17 3.96
N LYS A 119 11.20 6.03 4.43
CA LYS A 119 11.88 5.90 5.73
C LYS A 119 11.75 7.21 6.51
N VAL A 120 10.50 7.62 6.75
CA VAL A 120 10.12 8.89 7.36
C VAL A 120 9.42 8.71 8.71
N PHE A 121 9.25 7.47 9.16
CA PHE A 121 8.46 7.14 10.35
C PHE A 121 9.17 7.47 11.66
N ALA A 122 10.52 7.49 11.66
CA ALA A 122 11.31 7.91 12.82
C ALA A 122 11.43 9.43 12.97
N SER A 123 10.86 10.24 12.05
CA SER A 123 10.91 11.70 12.12
C SER A 123 10.50 12.21 13.50
N PRO A 124 11.22 13.18 14.09
CA PRO A 124 10.87 13.79 15.38
C PRO A 124 9.54 14.59 15.31
N ASP A 125 9.18 15.08 14.13
CA ASP A 125 7.95 15.84 13.91
C ASP A 125 6.70 14.95 13.87
N LEU A 126 6.87 13.63 13.73
CA LEU A 126 5.80 12.66 13.74
C LEU A 126 5.48 12.21 15.17
N ASP A 127 4.27 12.49 15.66
CA ASP A 127 3.81 12.00 16.94
C ASP A 127 3.69 10.46 16.92
N LYS A 128 4.52 9.80 17.75
CA LYS A 128 4.58 8.34 17.82
C LYS A 128 3.32 7.70 18.39
N LYS A 129 2.59 8.44 19.25
CA LYS A 129 1.31 7.99 19.78
C LYS A 129 0.26 7.92 18.66
N VAL A 130 0.18 8.98 17.86
CA VAL A 130 -0.75 9.04 16.73
C VAL A 130 -0.38 7.99 15.66
N LEU A 131 0.92 7.79 15.39
CA LEU A 131 1.38 6.72 14.50
C LEU A 131 0.93 5.34 15.00
N GLY A 132 1.03 5.09 16.30
CA GLY A 132 0.55 3.85 16.92
C GLY A 132 -0.95 3.65 16.77
N GLU A 133 -1.75 4.70 16.98
CA GLU A 133 -3.21 4.66 16.77
C GLU A 133 -3.57 4.31 15.31
N VAL A 134 -2.79 4.78 14.33
CA VAL A 134 -2.97 4.41 12.92
C VAL A 134 -2.60 2.95 12.67
N VAL A 135 -1.51 2.46 13.26
CA VAL A 135 -1.14 1.03 13.17
C VAL A 135 -2.23 0.14 13.77
N ASP A 136 -2.80 0.51 14.92
CA ASP A 136 -3.91 -0.22 15.53
C ASP A 136 -5.16 -0.21 14.65
N LEU A 137 -5.47 0.92 14.06
CA LEU A 137 -6.61 1.04 13.16
C LEU A 137 -6.45 0.15 11.93
N PHE A 138 -5.25 0.10 11.35
CA PHE A 138 -4.94 -0.80 10.23
C PHE A 138 -4.99 -2.28 10.65
N THR A 139 -4.56 -2.58 11.87
CA THR A 139 -4.60 -3.94 12.41
C THR A 139 -6.04 -4.42 12.60
N ASN A 140 -6.90 -3.55 13.13
CA ASN A 140 -8.26 -3.94 13.53
C ASN A 140 -9.28 -3.84 12.39
N ASN A 141 -9.10 -2.89 11.47
CA ASN A 141 -10.11 -2.58 10.46
C ASN A 141 -9.71 -3.01 9.05
N LEU A 142 -8.41 -3.22 8.80
CA LEU A 142 -7.89 -3.63 7.50
C LEU A 142 -7.64 -5.15 7.51
N HIS A 143 -8.69 -5.90 7.22
CA HIS A 143 -8.58 -7.34 7.04
C HIS A 143 -8.02 -7.61 5.63
N MET A 144 -6.75 -7.94 5.58
CA MET A 144 -6.05 -8.37 4.37
C MET A 144 -5.64 -9.83 4.55
N ASP A 145 -5.95 -10.65 3.55
CA ASP A 145 -5.63 -12.07 3.51
C ASP A 145 -4.65 -12.43 2.36
N GLY A 146 -4.15 -11.40 1.65
CA GLY A 146 -3.25 -11.55 0.51
C GLY A 146 -3.93 -12.04 -0.76
N SER A 147 -5.24 -11.82 -0.91
CA SER A 147 -5.99 -12.17 -2.11
C SER A 147 -5.84 -11.13 -3.23
N GLU A 148 -6.31 -11.47 -4.44
CA GLU A 148 -6.39 -10.51 -5.55
C GLU A 148 -7.32 -9.34 -5.22
N GLU A 149 -8.35 -9.58 -4.40
CA GLU A 149 -9.25 -8.53 -3.91
C GLU A 149 -8.50 -7.50 -3.05
N ASP A 150 -7.49 -7.92 -2.32
CA ASP A 150 -6.62 -7.03 -1.54
C ASP A 150 -5.71 -6.16 -2.43
N GLN A 151 -5.28 -6.67 -3.59
CA GLN A 151 -4.55 -5.86 -4.57
C GLN A 151 -5.42 -4.73 -5.11
N ASP A 152 -6.66 -5.05 -5.44
CA ASP A 152 -7.63 -4.06 -5.93
C ASP A 152 -7.98 -3.06 -4.81
N LEU A 153 -8.13 -3.54 -3.58
CA LEU A 153 -8.35 -2.70 -2.40
C LEU A 153 -7.17 -1.75 -2.16
N LEU A 154 -5.93 -2.23 -2.28
CA LEU A 154 -4.72 -1.40 -2.17
C LEU A 154 -4.73 -0.29 -3.23
N GLY A 155 -5.02 -0.66 -4.49
CA GLY A 155 -5.09 0.29 -5.60
C GLY A 155 -6.16 1.36 -5.37
N ARG A 156 -7.38 0.98 -5.03
CA ARG A 156 -8.50 1.90 -4.75
C ARG A 156 -8.22 2.80 -3.56
N THR A 157 -7.62 2.25 -2.51
CA THR A 157 -7.26 3.02 -1.31
C THR A 157 -6.21 4.08 -1.63
N TYR A 158 -5.20 3.71 -2.42
CA TYR A 158 -4.19 4.65 -2.90
C TYR A 158 -4.84 5.78 -3.72
N GLU A 159 -5.69 5.44 -4.68
CA GLU A 159 -6.43 6.40 -5.51
C GLU A 159 -7.29 7.36 -4.68
N TYR A 160 -8.01 6.80 -3.72
CA TYR A 160 -8.84 7.59 -2.80
C TYR A 160 -8.00 8.57 -1.99
N CYS A 161 -6.90 8.11 -1.39
CA CYS A 161 -6.00 8.97 -0.62
C CYS A 161 -5.43 10.11 -1.49
N ILE A 162 -4.95 9.80 -2.70
CA ILE A 162 -4.42 10.82 -3.61
C ILE A 162 -5.49 11.86 -3.99
N ALA A 163 -6.71 11.42 -4.29
CA ALA A 163 -7.82 12.32 -4.60
C ALA A 163 -8.16 13.26 -3.43
N GLN A 164 -8.17 12.73 -2.20
CA GLN A 164 -8.43 13.52 -0.99
C GLN A 164 -7.30 14.52 -0.70
N PHE A 165 -6.03 14.11 -0.90
CA PHE A 165 -4.88 15.02 -0.77
C PHE A 165 -4.96 16.17 -1.77
N ALA A 166 -5.24 15.88 -3.04
CA ALA A 166 -5.39 16.90 -4.07
C ALA A 166 -6.51 17.89 -3.75
N ALA A 167 -7.64 17.40 -3.24
CA ALA A 167 -8.77 18.24 -2.83
C ALA A 167 -8.42 19.19 -1.68
N LYS A 168 -7.66 18.71 -0.67
CA LYS A 168 -7.28 19.53 0.49
C LYS A 168 -6.16 20.54 0.18
N GLU A 169 -5.23 20.21 -0.71
CA GLU A 169 -4.15 21.13 -1.11
C GLU A 169 -4.64 22.26 -2.03
N GLY A 170 -5.92 22.29 -2.40
CA GLY A 170 -6.50 23.33 -3.28
C GLY A 170 -5.95 23.28 -4.70
N LYS A 171 -5.17 22.26 -5.03
CA LYS A 171 -4.67 22.00 -6.37
C LYS A 171 -5.68 21.13 -7.09
N GLY A 172 -6.08 21.55 -8.28
CA GLY A 172 -7.02 20.76 -9.09
C GLY A 172 -6.48 19.34 -9.26
N GLY A 173 -7.31 18.32 -8.90
CA GLY A 173 -6.91 16.91 -8.85
C GLY A 173 -6.26 16.36 -10.12
N GLY A 174 -6.36 17.07 -11.26
CA GLY A 174 -5.76 16.70 -12.53
C GLY A 174 -4.24 16.81 -12.62
N GLU A 175 -3.58 17.51 -11.68
CA GLU A 175 -2.11 17.58 -11.64
C GLU A 175 -1.47 16.33 -11.00
N PHE A 176 -2.25 15.55 -10.26
CA PHE A 176 -1.74 14.42 -9.46
C PHE A 176 -2.33 13.06 -9.82
N TYR A 177 -3.49 13.05 -10.46
CA TYR A 177 -4.21 11.81 -10.68
C TYR A 177 -5.26 11.94 -11.79
N THR A 178 -5.27 10.99 -12.72
CA THR A 178 -6.33 10.89 -13.72
C THR A 178 -7.50 10.10 -13.14
N PRO A 179 -8.71 10.69 -13.01
CA PRO A 179 -9.85 9.99 -12.46
C PRO A 179 -10.15 8.68 -13.18
N GLY A 180 -10.48 7.60 -12.45
CA GLY A 180 -10.72 6.28 -13.00
C GLY A 180 -11.82 6.24 -14.07
N CYS A 181 -12.82 7.15 -14.03
CA CYS A 181 -13.82 7.28 -15.08
C CYS A 181 -13.21 7.75 -16.43
N VAL A 182 -12.19 8.62 -16.37
CA VAL A 182 -11.47 9.09 -17.58
C VAL A 182 -10.61 7.95 -18.13
N VAL A 183 -9.88 7.24 -17.24
CA VAL A 183 -9.06 6.08 -17.62
C VAL A 183 -9.93 5.02 -18.30
N ARG A 184 -11.08 4.65 -17.71
CA ARG A 184 -12.03 3.70 -18.31
C ARG A 184 -12.52 4.15 -19.67
N THR A 185 -12.85 5.43 -19.82
CA THR A 185 -13.27 5.99 -21.10
C THR A 185 -12.17 5.86 -22.16
N LEU A 186 -10.92 6.17 -21.79
CA LEU A 186 -9.77 6.03 -22.69
C LEU A 186 -9.54 4.57 -23.10
N VAL A 187 -9.60 3.63 -22.15
CA VAL A 187 -9.45 2.20 -22.42
C VAL A 187 -10.57 1.70 -23.37
N GLU A 188 -11.83 2.10 -23.13
CA GLU A 188 -12.96 1.73 -23.97
C GLU A 188 -12.85 2.31 -25.39
N VAL A 189 -12.30 3.50 -25.55
CA VAL A 189 -12.08 4.13 -26.86
C VAL A 189 -10.91 3.48 -27.60
N LEU A 190 -9.79 3.22 -26.90
CA LEU A 190 -8.59 2.66 -27.48
C LEU A 190 -8.72 1.16 -27.75
N LYS A 191 -9.53 0.44 -26.98
CA LYS A 191 -9.72 -1.01 -27.04
C LYS A 191 -8.41 -1.76 -27.22
N PRO A 192 -7.47 -1.64 -26.26
CA PRO A 192 -6.21 -2.33 -26.34
C PRO A 192 -6.45 -3.85 -26.43
N PHE A 193 -5.63 -4.53 -27.22
CA PHE A 193 -5.67 -5.98 -27.37
C PHE A 193 -4.37 -6.60 -26.87
N GLU A 194 -4.39 -7.88 -26.61
CA GLU A 194 -3.24 -8.64 -26.12
C GLU A 194 -1.99 -8.42 -26.99
N ASN A 195 -0.85 -8.11 -26.34
CA ASN A 195 0.44 -7.79 -26.99
C ASN A 195 0.46 -6.49 -27.83
N CYS A 196 -0.53 -5.62 -27.76
CA CYS A 196 -0.45 -4.30 -28.39
C CYS A 196 0.61 -3.44 -27.69
N ARG A 197 1.26 -2.54 -28.46
CA ARG A 197 2.18 -1.55 -27.91
C ARG A 197 1.39 -0.28 -27.54
N ILE A 198 1.43 0.09 -26.27
CA ILE A 198 0.81 1.30 -25.77
C ILE A 198 1.91 2.30 -25.46
N TYR A 199 1.77 3.53 -25.96
CA TYR A 199 2.67 4.63 -25.68
C TYR A 199 1.93 5.71 -24.91
N GLU A 200 2.42 6.03 -23.73
CA GLU A 200 1.98 7.16 -22.93
C GLU A 200 3.11 8.19 -22.82
N ASN A 201 2.83 9.44 -23.20
CA ASN A 201 3.79 10.54 -23.15
C ASN A 201 3.57 11.45 -21.93
N CYS A 202 2.63 11.13 -21.06
CA CYS A 202 2.30 11.94 -19.90
C CYS A 202 2.98 11.37 -18.65
N THR A 203 4.05 12.00 -18.19
CA THR A 203 4.84 11.55 -17.03
C THR A 203 4.12 11.69 -15.69
N THR A 204 2.91 12.24 -15.65
CA THR A 204 2.14 12.54 -14.45
C THR A 204 1.00 11.55 -14.15
N SER A 205 0.65 10.68 -15.06
CA SER A 205 -0.43 9.70 -14.85
C SER A 205 0.07 8.28 -15.15
N LEU A 206 0.21 7.46 -14.11
CA LEU A 206 0.35 6.01 -14.26
C LEU A 206 -1.01 5.43 -14.68
N ILE A 207 -1.28 5.42 -15.97
CA ILE A 207 -2.39 4.65 -16.53
C ILE A 207 -1.97 3.18 -16.51
N ARG A 208 -2.35 2.44 -15.48
CA ARG A 208 -2.29 0.98 -15.52
C ARG A 208 -3.40 0.50 -16.45
N ILE A 209 -3.05 0.24 -17.69
CA ILE A 209 -3.88 -0.58 -18.56
C ILE A 209 -3.58 -2.03 -18.17
N GLN A 210 -4.38 -2.59 -17.28
CA GLN A 210 -4.46 -4.04 -17.13
C GLN A 210 -5.21 -4.54 -18.35
N ALA A 211 -4.47 -5.16 -19.27
CA ALA A 211 -5.10 -5.99 -20.28
C ALA A 211 -5.77 -7.18 -19.56
N ALA A 212 -7.10 -7.28 -19.73
CA ALA A 212 -7.87 -8.42 -19.30
C ALA A 212 -7.54 -9.65 -20.16
#